data_7d3cb2b5c74dad3e4df1a7eee69974ad
#
_entry.id   7d3cb2b5c74dad3e4df1a7eee69974ad
#
_cell.length_a   1.000
_cell.length_b   1.000
_cell.length_c   1.000
_cell.angle_alpha   90.00
_cell.angle_beta   90.00
_cell.angle_gamma   90.00
#
_symmetry.space_group_name_H-M   'P 1'
#
loop_
_entity.id
_entity.type
_entity.pdbx_description
1 polymer ?
#
loop_
_entity_poly.entity_id
_entity_poly.type
_entity_poly.pdbx_seq_one_letter_code
_entity_poly.pdbx_strand_id
1 'polypeptide(L)'
;MRKVKFFLFVITVCALFASCDKMTNNGNLDGMWQLISVSYNKTGGEDSIVNVKNERVYMNFQQKLGQITPGTFRTDSMGRYLLMRFEKKSGLLKLHDFYAFYETAGPLGTERHSEEKLLTDSATTLLQPFGIDGLFANFNILKLTGSSMILQSDYAKLVMRKF
;
A
#
# COMPACT_ATOMS: atom_id res chain seq x y z
N MET A 1 -2.51 40.90 -35.60
CA MET A 1 -2.76 39.47 -35.81
C MET A 1 -1.66 38.54 -35.29
N ARG A 2 -0.35 38.86 -35.38
CA ARG A 2 0.74 38.00 -34.83
C ARG A 2 0.69 37.86 -33.29
N LYS A 3 0.42 38.91 -32.54
CA LYS A 3 0.37 38.92 -31.06
C LYS A 3 -0.77 38.05 -30.49
N VAL A 4 -1.93 38.00 -31.16
CA VAL A 4 -3.08 37.18 -30.76
C VAL A 4 -2.78 35.69 -30.95
N LYS A 5 -2.12 35.29 -32.04
CA LYS A 5 -1.72 33.91 -32.29
C LYS A 5 -0.71 33.42 -31.26
N PHE A 6 0.23 34.24 -30.84
CA PHE A 6 1.20 33.91 -29.79
C PHE A 6 0.52 33.76 -28.43
N PHE A 7 -0.44 34.62 -28.08
CA PHE A 7 -1.18 34.52 -26.83
C PHE A 7 -2.05 33.27 -26.76
N LEU A 8 -2.73 32.91 -27.86
CA LEU A 8 -3.47 31.67 -27.98
C LEU A 8 -2.57 30.43 -27.83
N PHE A 9 -1.38 30.44 -28.43
CA PHE A 9 -0.42 29.35 -28.32
C PHE A 9 0.07 29.16 -26.87
N VAL A 10 0.36 30.24 -26.16
CA VAL A 10 0.81 30.19 -24.73
C VAL A 10 -0.32 29.65 -23.86
N ILE A 11 -1.57 30.07 -24.04
CA ILE A 11 -2.73 29.54 -23.29
C ILE A 11 -2.92 28.04 -23.55
N THR A 12 -2.79 27.59 -24.80
CA THR A 12 -2.92 26.17 -25.14
C THR A 12 -1.82 25.33 -24.50
N VAL A 13 -0.58 25.81 -24.50
CA VAL A 13 0.55 25.13 -23.84
C VAL A 13 0.35 25.08 -22.33
N CYS A 14 -0.08 26.17 -21.68
CA CYS A 14 -0.37 26.16 -20.24
C CYS A 14 -1.52 25.22 -19.87
N ALA A 15 -2.54 25.08 -20.71
CA ALA A 15 -3.65 24.16 -20.50
C ALA A 15 -3.21 22.68 -20.58
N LEU A 16 -2.19 22.36 -21.37
CA LEU A 16 -1.64 20.99 -21.46
C LEU A 16 -0.84 20.59 -20.19
N PHE A 17 -0.25 21.54 -19.49
CA PHE A 17 0.43 21.27 -18.22
C PHE A 17 -0.52 21.21 -17.02
N ALA A 18 -1.71 21.78 -17.09
CA ALA A 18 -2.71 21.74 -16.02
C ALA A 18 -3.50 20.41 -15.95
N SER A 19 -3.29 19.48 -16.89
CA SER A 19 -4.10 18.25 -17.02
C SER A 19 -3.57 17.04 -16.23
N CYS A 20 -2.46 17.13 -15.50
CA CYS A 20 -1.80 15.95 -14.95
C CYS A 20 -1.74 15.83 -13.42
N ASP A 21 -2.36 16.69 -12.65
CA ASP A 21 -2.38 16.52 -11.20
C ASP A 21 -3.81 16.33 -10.66
N LYS A 22 -4.36 15.13 -10.84
CA LYS A 22 -5.26 14.62 -9.81
C LYS A 22 -4.38 14.32 -8.58
N MET A 23 -4.04 15.37 -7.84
CA MET A 23 -3.44 15.22 -6.53
C MET A 23 -4.37 14.32 -5.72
N THR A 24 -3.92 13.11 -5.44
CA THR A 24 -4.65 12.23 -4.54
C THR A 24 -4.69 12.92 -3.18
N ASN A 25 -5.82 12.87 -2.48
CA ASN A 25 -5.98 13.47 -1.14
C ASN A 25 -5.12 12.78 -0.05
N ASN A 26 -4.24 11.85 -0.43
CA ASN A 26 -3.42 11.05 0.48
C ASN A 26 -2.10 11.74 0.87
N GLY A 27 -1.65 12.74 0.09
CA GLY A 27 -0.41 13.48 0.35
C GLY A 27 0.80 12.56 0.39
N ASN A 28 1.60 12.64 1.44
CA ASN A 28 2.83 11.85 1.59
C ASN A 28 2.59 10.33 1.68
N LEU A 29 1.35 9.86 1.88
CA LEU A 29 1.06 8.42 1.95
C LEU A 29 1.26 7.73 0.60
N ASP A 30 0.91 8.40 -0.51
CA ASP A 30 1.02 7.79 -1.84
C ASP A 30 2.44 7.36 -2.18
N GLY A 31 2.54 6.23 -2.87
CA GLY A 31 3.76 5.61 -3.34
C GLY A 31 4.14 4.35 -2.58
N MET A 32 5.35 3.87 -2.82
CA MET A 32 5.85 2.59 -2.32
C MET A 32 6.65 2.77 -1.03
N TRP A 33 6.32 1.97 -0.03
CA TRP A 33 6.91 1.97 1.31
C TRP A 33 7.50 0.61 1.62
N GLN A 34 8.78 0.56 1.91
CA GLN A 34 9.43 -0.65 2.42
C GLN A 34 9.15 -0.81 3.90
N LEU A 35 8.64 -1.96 4.31
CA LEU A 35 8.52 -2.33 5.71
C LEU A 35 9.91 -2.65 6.28
N ILE A 36 10.29 -1.96 7.35
CA ILE A 36 11.62 -2.09 7.98
C ILE A 36 11.53 -2.96 9.22
N SER A 37 10.55 -2.71 10.08
CA SER A 37 10.32 -3.51 11.28
C SER A 37 8.86 -3.56 11.65
N VAL A 38 8.48 -4.63 12.30
CA VAL A 38 7.19 -4.86 12.94
C VAL A 38 7.45 -5.11 14.42
N SER A 39 6.84 -4.32 15.29
CA SER A 39 6.84 -4.56 16.74
C SER A 39 5.45 -5.03 17.13
N TYR A 40 5.33 -6.26 17.59
CA TYR A 40 4.05 -6.84 18.00
C TYR A 40 3.79 -6.53 19.47
N ASN A 41 2.63 -5.96 19.77
CA ASN A 41 2.21 -5.66 21.14
C ASN A 41 1.77 -6.97 21.81
N LYS A 42 2.48 -7.39 22.86
CA LYS A 42 2.12 -8.57 23.63
C LYS A 42 1.38 -8.16 24.89
N THR A 43 0.23 -8.75 25.14
CA THR A 43 -0.51 -8.56 26.38
C THR A 43 0.29 -9.17 27.54
N GLY A 44 0.86 -8.33 28.41
CA GLY A 44 1.57 -8.75 29.62
C GLY A 44 3.03 -9.21 29.42
N GLY A 45 3.68 -8.90 28.29
CA GLY A 45 5.07 -9.22 28.00
C GLY A 45 5.82 -8.09 27.29
N GLU A 46 7.12 -8.28 27.06
CA GLU A 46 7.90 -7.36 26.24
C GLU A 46 7.45 -7.45 24.76
N ASP A 47 7.38 -6.30 24.08
CA ASP A 47 7.07 -6.22 22.66
C ASP A 47 8.12 -7.01 21.85
N SER A 48 7.64 -7.82 20.93
CA SER A 48 8.49 -8.58 20.02
C SER A 48 8.79 -7.73 18.79
N ILE A 49 10.04 -7.28 18.64
CA ILE A 49 10.47 -6.50 17.48
C ILE A 49 11.12 -7.42 16.46
N VAL A 50 10.55 -7.47 15.25
CA VAL A 50 11.07 -8.23 14.12
C VAL A 50 11.59 -7.27 13.06
N ASN A 51 12.87 -7.36 12.72
CA ASN A 51 13.47 -6.60 11.63
C ASN A 51 13.20 -7.35 10.32
N VAL A 52 12.42 -6.73 9.43
CA VAL A 52 12.01 -7.33 8.15
C VAL A 52 12.59 -6.59 6.94
N LYS A 53 13.58 -5.75 7.15
CA LYS A 53 14.20 -4.94 6.09
C LYS A 53 14.71 -5.78 4.91
N ASN A 54 15.27 -6.95 5.19
CA ASN A 54 15.83 -7.85 4.19
C ASN A 54 14.78 -8.74 3.51
N GLU A 55 13.57 -8.80 4.06
CA GLU A 55 12.48 -9.64 3.56
C GLU A 55 11.80 -9.07 2.31
N ARG A 56 12.15 -7.85 1.90
CA ARG A 56 11.65 -7.18 0.69
C ARG A 56 10.12 -7.04 0.68
N VAL A 57 9.56 -6.71 1.84
CA VAL A 57 8.13 -6.41 1.97
C VAL A 57 7.90 -4.95 1.61
N TYR A 58 6.96 -4.72 0.70
CA TYR A 58 6.57 -3.38 0.29
C TYR A 58 5.06 -3.20 0.41
N MET A 59 4.65 -2.02 0.85
CA MET A 59 3.26 -1.56 0.79
C MET A 59 3.18 -0.35 -0.14
N ASN A 60 2.34 -0.43 -1.14
CA ASN A 60 2.09 0.66 -2.07
C ASN A 60 0.69 1.23 -1.83
N PHE A 61 0.57 2.56 -1.82
CA PHE A 61 -0.69 3.26 -1.65
C PHE A 61 -0.92 4.21 -2.82
N GLN A 62 -2.09 4.12 -3.46
CA GLN A 62 -2.46 4.99 -4.57
C GLN A 62 -3.98 5.17 -4.62
N GLN A 63 -4.46 6.40 -4.63
CA GLN A 63 -5.89 6.73 -4.61
C GLN A 63 -6.62 6.12 -3.40
N LYS A 64 -7.31 4.99 -3.56
CA LYS A 64 -8.00 4.23 -2.50
C LYS A 64 -7.58 2.77 -2.46
N LEU A 65 -6.57 2.41 -3.24
CA LEU A 65 -6.06 1.05 -3.36
C LEU A 65 -4.68 0.95 -2.74
N GLY A 66 -4.48 -0.09 -1.98
CA GLY A 66 -3.18 -0.50 -1.47
C GLY A 66 -2.78 -1.86 -2.02
N GLN A 67 -1.48 -2.10 -2.05
CA GLN A 67 -0.89 -3.37 -2.44
C GLN A 67 0.20 -3.74 -1.45
N ILE A 68 0.21 -5.00 -1.01
CA ILE A 68 1.30 -5.58 -0.23
C ILE A 68 2.05 -6.56 -1.14
N THR A 69 3.33 -6.28 -1.35
CA THR A 69 4.26 -7.22 -1.97
C THR A 69 4.94 -7.99 -0.84
N PRO A 70 4.66 -9.30 -0.68
CA PRO A 70 4.99 -10.04 0.54
C PRO A 70 6.48 -10.40 0.67
N GLY A 71 7.29 -10.18 -0.36
CA GLY A 71 8.70 -10.53 -0.33
C GLY A 71 8.94 -12.02 -0.03
N THR A 72 9.79 -12.32 0.95
CA THR A 72 10.08 -13.71 1.37
C THR A 72 8.96 -14.36 2.20
N PHE A 73 8.00 -13.58 2.71
CA PHE A 73 6.80 -14.12 3.39
C PHE A 73 5.75 -14.66 2.42
N ARG A 74 6.02 -14.60 1.13
CA ARG A 74 5.08 -15.08 0.12
C ARG A 74 4.76 -16.55 0.30
N THR A 75 3.46 -16.87 0.29
CA THR A 75 2.92 -18.24 0.22
C THR A 75 2.02 -18.37 -1.00
N ASP A 76 1.73 -19.59 -1.41
CA ASP A 76 0.83 -19.85 -2.54
C ASP A 76 -0.57 -19.26 -2.29
N SER A 77 -1.02 -19.25 -1.04
CA SER A 77 -2.32 -18.69 -0.64
C SER A 77 -2.39 -17.15 -0.74
N MET A 78 -1.25 -16.45 -0.82
CA MET A 78 -1.20 -15.00 -1.04
C MET A 78 -1.23 -14.63 -2.51
N GLY A 79 -0.99 -15.58 -3.42
CA GLY A 79 -0.77 -15.31 -4.82
C GLY A 79 0.52 -14.53 -5.06
N ARG A 80 0.49 -13.60 -6.02
CA ARG A 80 1.65 -12.75 -6.35
C ARG A 80 1.81 -11.59 -5.38
N TYR A 81 0.71 -10.98 -4.96
CA TYR A 81 0.62 -9.89 -3.99
C TYR A 81 -0.79 -9.84 -3.40
N LEU A 82 -0.91 -9.10 -2.32
CA LEU A 82 -2.20 -8.81 -1.71
C LEU A 82 -2.65 -7.41 -2.12
N LEU A 83 -3.90 -7.27 -2.50
CA LEU A 83 -4.55 -5.99 -2.72
C LEU A 83 -5.40 -5.66 -1.49
N MET A 84 -5.62 -4.36 -1.25
CA MET A 84 -6.49 -3.88 -0.19
C MET A 84 -7.10 -2.54 -0.56
N ARG A 85 -8.20 -2.20 0.07
CA ARG A 85 -8.71 -0.83 0.09
C ARG A 85 -8.22 -0.12 1.34
N PHE A 86 -8.11 1.19 1.28
CA PHE A 86 -7.77 1.98 2.43
C PHE A 86 -8.51 3.32 2.46
N GLU A 87 -8.65 3.83 3.67
CA GLU A 87 -9.13 5.17 3.95
C GLU A 87 -8.15 5.89 4.89
N LYS A 88 -7.77 7.13 4.54
CA LYS A 88 -6.97 8.00 5.40
C LYS A 88 -7.79 9.20 5.83
N LYS A 89 -7.97 9.37 7.14
CA LYS A 89 -8.72 10.50 7.70
C LYS A 89 -8.15 10.90 9.07
N SER A 90 -7.86 12.18 9.25
CA SER A 90 -7.52 12.75 10.57
C SER A 90 -6.46 11.97 11.37
N GLY A 91 -5.37 11.57 10.71
CA GLY A 91 -4.29 10.82 11.37
C GLY A 91 -4.55 9.33 11.55
N LEU A 92 -5.65 8.82 11.05
CA LEU A 92 -6.02 7.41 11.04
C LEU A 92 -5.89 6.85 9.62
N LEU A 93 -5.31 5.66 9.50
CA LEU A 93 -5.28 4.84 8.29
C LEU A 93 -6.05 3.55 8.55
N LYS A 94 -7.14 3.34 7.81
CA LYS A 94 -7.93 2.12 7.85
C LYS A 94 -7.61 1.28 6.64
N LEU A 95 -7.34 -0.01 6.85
CA LEU A 95 -7.14 -1.00 5.81
C LEU A 95 -8.27 -2.01 5.85
N HIS A 96 -8.83 -2.35 4.70
CA HIS A 96 -9.95 -3.29 4.59
C HIS A 96 -10.02 -3.92 3.21
N ASP A 97 -10.94 -4.86 3.00
CA ASP A 97 -11.18 -5.56 1.73
C ASP A 97 -9.88 -6.10 1.14
N PHE A 98 -9.29 -7.08 1.82
CA PHE A 98 -8.06 -7.72 1.36
C PHE A 98 -8.34 -8.80 0.33
N TYR A 99 -7.58 -8.77 -0.78
CA TYR A 99 -7.66 -9.76 -1.85
C TYR A 99 -6.29 -10.37 -2.11
N ALA A 100 -6.25 -11.68 -2.32
CA ALA A 100 -5.09 -12.34 -2.90
C ALA A 100 -5.16 -12.22 -4.43
N PHE A 101 -4.07 -11.79 -5.05
CA PHE A 101 -3.99 -11.64 -6.50
C PHE A 101 -3.14 -12.76 -7.10
N TYR A 102 -3.76 -13.54 -7.95
CA TYR A 102 -3.13 -14.64 -8.66
C TYR A 102 -2.93 -14.28 -10.13
N GLU A 103 -1.80 -14.68 -10.66
CA GLU A 103 -1.48 -14.57 -12.07
C GLU A 103 -1.06 -15.95 -12.56
N THR A 104 -1.85 -16.56 -13.42
CA THR A 104 -1.59 -17.86 -14.01
C THR A 104 -1.26 -17.70 -15.49
N ALA A 105 -0.21 -18.37 -15.96
CA ALA A 105 0.06 -18.49 -17.40
C ALA A 105 -0.93 -19.50 -17.99
N GLY A 106 -1.54 -19.17 -19.12
CA GLY A 106 -2.32 -20.12 -19.90
C GLY A 106 -1.49 -21.29 -20.40
N PRO A 107 -2.13 -22.36 -20.92
CA PRO A 107 -1.48 -23.64 -21.27
C PRO A 107 -0.31 -23.54 -22.26
N LEU A 108 -0.19 -22.45 -23.01
CA LEU A 108 0.88 -22.21 -23.98
C LEU A 108 1.69 -20.96 -23.66
N GLY A 109 1.54 -20.37 -22.46
CA GLY A 109 2.25 -19.14 -22.06
C GLY A 109 1.84 -17.89 -22.84
N THR A 110 0.82 -17.95 -23.69
CA THR A 110 0.37 -16.87 -24.56
C THR A 110 -0.69 -15.98 -23.92
N GLU A 111 -1.43 -16.49 -22.94
CA GLU A 111 -2.46 -15.74 -22.21
C GLU A 111 -2.14 -15.73 -20.72
N ARG A 112 -2.26 -14.57 -20.10
CA ARG A 112 -2.18 -14.41 -18.65
C ARG A 112 -3.59 -14.23 -18.11
N HIS A 113 -3.99 -15.13 -17.23
CA HIS A 113 -5.23 -14.98 -16.48
C HIS A 113 -4.89 -14.39 -15.11
N SER A 114 -5.62 -13.35 -14.71
CA SER A 114 -5.55 -12.78 -13.38
C SER A 114 -6.84 -13.09 -12.64
N GLU A 115 -6.71 -13.48 -11.38
CA GLU A 115 -7.83 -13.73 -10.47
C GLU A 115 -7.58 -12.98 -9.16
N GLU A 116 -8.62 -12.29 -8.69
CA GLU A 116 -8.65 -11.65 -7.38
C GLU A 116 -9.58 -12.45 -6.47
N LYS A 117 -9.06 -12.91 -5.35
CA LYS A 117 -9.82 -13.67 -4.36
C LYS A 117 -9.89 -12.89 -3.05
N LEU A 118 -11.10 -12.52 -2.65
CA LEU A 118 -11.33 -11.87 -1.36
C LEU A 118 -10.89 -12.79 -0.22
N LEU A 119 -10.10 -12.26 0.71
CA LEU A 119 -9.71 -12.99 1.91
C LEU A 119 -10.89 -13.09 2.86
N THR A 120 -11.01 -14.23 3.52
CA THR A 120 -12.00 -14.51 4.56
C THR A 120 -11.32 -14.64 5.92
N ASP A 121 -12.08 -14.72 7.00
CA ASP A 121 -11.54 -14.79 8.37
C ASP A 121 -10.54 -15.96 8.58
N SER A 122 -10.71 -17.05 7.88
CA SER A 122 -9.75 -18.17 7.91
C SER A 122 -8.37 -17.85 7.32
N ALA A 123 -8.27 -16.76 6.54
CA ALA A 123 -7.03 -16.34 5.88
C ALA A 123 -6.33 -15.16 6.57
N THR A 124 -6.82 -14.69 7.73
CA THR A 124 -6.23 -13.54 8.45
C THR A 124 -4.78 -13.77 8.87
N THR A 125 -4.38 -15.03 9.13
CA THR A 125 -3.00 -15.39 9.45
C THR A 125 -2.00 -14.99 8.36
N LEU A 126 -2.45 -14.88 7.11
CA LEU A 126 -1.63 -14.41 5.99
C LEU A 126 -1.20 -12.94 6.14
N LEU A 127 -1.96 -12.16 6.91
CA LEU A 127 -1.72 -10.72 7.10
C LEU A 127 -0.81 -10.43 8.30
N GLN A 128 -0.68 -11.38 9.24
CA GLN A 128 0.08 -11.21 10.48
C GLN A 128 1.56 -10.83 10.28
N PRO A 129 2.32 -11.40 9.30
CA PRO A 129 3.69 -11.00 9.05
C PRO A 129 3.86 -9.52 8.71
N PHE A 130 2.79 -8.87 8.28
CA PHE A 130 2.75 -7.45 7.92
C PHE A 130 2.22 -6.56 9.05
N GLY A 131 2.03 -7.13 10.26
CA GLY A 131 1.50 -6.41 11.43
C GLY A 131 0.00 -6.12 11.36
N ILE A 132 -0.74 -6.94 10.62
CA ILE A 132 -2.19 -6.83 10.42
C ILE A 132 -2.82 -8.09 10.99
N ASP A 133 -3.74 -7.97 11.96
CA ASP A 133 -4.33 -9.07 12.70
C ASP A 133 -5.72 -9.51 12.20
N GLY A 134 -6.29 -8.80 11.23
CA GLY A 134 -7.63 -9.09 10.74
C GLY A 134 -7.93 -8.47 9.38
N LEU A 135 -9.15 -8.70 8.89
CA LEU A 135 -9.63 -8.14 7.61
C LEU A 135 -9.95 -6.63 7.70
N PHE A 136 -9.93 -6.06 8.92
CA PHE A 136 -10.05 -4.64 9.19
C PHE A 136 -8.93 -4.23 10.15
N ALA A 137 -8.05 -3.37 9.70
CA ALA A 137 -6.96 -2.85 10.52
C ALA A 137 -7.03 -1.33 10.62
N ASN A 138 -6.98 -0.81 11.85
CA ASN A 138 -6.96 0.62 12.13
C ASN A 138 -5.60 1.00 12.68
N PHE A 139 -4.89 1.88 11.96
CA PHE A 139 -3.60 2.39 12.38
C PHE A 139 -3.66 3.88 12.68
N ASN A 140 -3.18 4.28 13.84
CA ASN A 140 -2.81 5.66 14.10
C ASN A 140 -1.53 5.98 13.33
N ILE A 141 -1.53 7.07 12.58
CA ILE A 141 -0.35 7.56 11.87
C ILE A 141 0.47 8.39 12.85
N LEU A 142 1.49 7.79 13.47
CA LEU A 142 2.37 8.48 14.41
C LEU A 142 3.37 9.39 13.68
N LYS A 143 3.76 9.02 12.46
CA LYS A 143 4.65 9.79 11.61
C LYS A 143 4.33 9.53 10.14
N LEU A 144 4.31 10.59 9.34
CA LEU A 144 4.18 10.51 7.89
C LEU A 144 4.89 11.69 7.24
N THR A 145 6.04 11.44 6.67
CA THR A 145 6.85 12.41 5.94
C THR A 145 7.09 11.92 4.51
N GLY A 146 7.80 12.67 3.70
CA GLY A 146 8.18 12.21 2.35
C GLY A 146 9.10 10.98 2.32
N SER A 147 9.71 10.57 3.44
CA SER A 147 10.68 9.48 3.50
C SER A 147 10.46 8.45 4.60
N SER A 148 9.62 8.72 5.60
CA SER A 148 9.41 7.86 6.77
C SER A 148 7.95 7.84 7.20
N MET A 149 7.45 6.65 7.51
CA MET A 149 6.11 6.42 8.05
C MET A 149 6.18 5.50 9.26
N ILE A 150 5.42 5.83 10.30
CA ILE A 150 5.23 4.99 11.49
C ILE A 150 3.73 4.87 11.72
N LEU A 151 3.25 3.64 11.71
CA LEU A 151 1.87 3.28 11.96
C LEU A 151 1.77 2.47 13.26
N GLN A 152 0.71 2.69 14.04
CA GLN A 152 0.47 1.98 15.29
C GLN A 152 -0.99 1.51 15.36
N SER A 153 -1.19 0.22 15.56
CA SER A 153 -2.48 -0.40 15.93
C SER A 153 -2.40 -0.99 17.34
N ASP A 154 -3.48 -1.58 17.82
CA ASP A 154 -3.49 -2.35 19.07
C ASP A 154 -2.64 -3.63 18.94
N TYR A 155 -2.50 -4.16 17.73
CA TYR A 155 -1.75 -5.38 17.45
C TYR A 155 -0.27 -5.13 17.22
N ALA A 156 0.10 -4.13 16.41
CA ALA A 156 1.49 -3.91 16.03
C ALA A 156 1.82 -2.45 15.71
N LYS A 157 3.11 -2.14 15.82
CA LYS A 157 3.72 -0.91 15.33
C LYS A 157 4.58 -1.23 14.12
N LEU A 158 4.36 -0.50 13.02
CA LEU A 158 5.06 -0.64 11.76
C LEU A 158 6.00 0.55 11.54
N VAL A 159 7.24 0.27 11.21
CA VAL A 159 8.20 1.29 10.78
C VAL A 159 8.51 1.09 9.32
N MET A 160 8.32 2.12 8.52
CA MET A 160 8.43 2.05 7.07
C MET A 160 9.29 3.19 6.52
N ARG A 161 9.94 2.94 5.41
CA ARG A 161 10.74 3.89 4.65
C ARG A 161 10.18 4.02 3.23
N LYS A 162 10.13 5.23 2.70
CA LYS A 162 9.78 5.46 1.29
C LYS A 162 10.83 4.80 0.40
N PHE A 163 10.36 4.09 -0.60
CA PHE A 163 11.22 3.44 -1.59
C PHE A 163 11.39 4.31 -2.82
#